data_9411013125c49b6c5e9709591e0b5036
#
_entry.id   9411013125c49b6c5e9709591e0b5036
#
_cell.length_a   1.000
_cell.length_b   1.000
_cell.length_c   1.000
_cell.angle_alpha   90.00
_cell.angle_beta   90.00
_cell.angle_gamma   90.00
#
_symmetry.space_group_name_H-M   'P 1'
#
loop_
_entity.id
_entity.type
_entity.pdbx_description
1 polymer ?
#
loop_
_entity_poly.entity_id
_entity_poly.type
_entity_poly.pdbx_seq_one_letter_code
_entity_poly.pdbx_strand_id
1 'polypeptide(L)'
;MMDFPAEQVALAGLPGPLRLEDILFAAQKSGRIAPLQVVRADRVVGPDHVRSAAMHAHRAFNEGRAQAATLEVEFLRYLAGERQIRKALAKMGLPEACEAAVVVGLGDKRADAVRHFVHSLGLREDDGLVRADPERLRGFGITDAQLRATTPARHLDLALEAVASVDLLK
;
A
#
# COMPACT_ATOMS: atom_id res chain seq x y z
N MET A 1 -14.23 3.56 0.11
CA MET A 1 -13.41 2.32 0.21
C MET A 1 -13.55 1.50 -1.07
N MET A 2 -12.44 1.07 -1.61
CA MET A 2 -12.39 0.12 -2.74
C MET A 2 -12.10 -1.28 -2.20
N ASP A 3 -12.84 -2.30 -2.66
CA ASP A 3 -12.65 -3.70 -2.29
C ASP A 3 -12.47 -4.57 -3.53
N PHE A 4 -11.42 -5.38 -3.56
CA PHE A 4 -11.02 -6.25 -4.66
C PHE A 4 -10.94 -7.70 -4.19
N PRO A 5 -12.06 -8.45 -4.31
CA PRO A 5 -12.15 -9.83 -3.79
C PRO A 5 -11.15 -10.80 -4.42
N ALA A 6 -10.86 -10.68 -5.70
CA ALA A 6 -9.95 -11.57 -6.42
C ALA A 6 -8.52 -11.50 -5.87
N GLU A 7 -8.06 -10.32 -5.48
CA GLU A 7 -6.74 -10.10 -4.89
C GLU A 7 -6.74 -10.09 -3.36
N GLN A 8 -7.91 -10.32 -2.74
CA GLN A 8 -8.11 -10.30 -1.29
C GLN A 8 -7.56 -9.02 -0.61
N VAL A 9 -7.83 -7.86 -1.23
CA VAL A 9 -7.38 -6.56 -0.74
C VAL A 9 -8.50 -5.54 -0.74
N ALA A 10 -8.57 -4.71 0.30
CA ALA A 10 -9.40 -3.52 0.38
C ALA A 10 -8.56 -2.32 0.78
N LEU A 11 -8.89 -1.13 0.28
CA LEU A 11 -8.17 0.09 0.60
C LEU A 11 -9.10 1.28 0.74
N ALA A 12 -8.69 2.24 1.57
CA ALA A 12 -9.37 3.51 1.74
C ALA A 12 -8.35 4.64 1.91
N GLY A 13 -8.65 5.78 1.30
CA GLY A 13 -7.89 7.01 1.50
C GLY A 13 -8.33 7.70 2.79
N LEU A 14 -7.38 8.21 3.54
CA LEU A 14 -7.54 8.89 4.82
C LEU A 14 -7.03 10.34 4.65
N PRO A 15 -7.92 11.33 4.63
CA PRO A 15 -7.50 12.73 4.61
C PRO A 15 -6.95 13.14 5.99
N GLY A 16 -5.92 13.98 5.97
CA GLY A 16 -5.28 14.50 7.18
C GLY A 16 -5.81 15.87 7.63
N PRO A 17 -5.15 16.46 8.61
CA PRO A 17 -3.89 16.00 9.21
C PRO A 17 -4.05 14.76 10.09
N LEU A 18 -3.10 13.82 10.00
CA LEU A 18 -3.09 12.55 10.74
C LEU A 18 -1.88 12.50 11.66
N ARG A 19 -2.09 12.00 12.90
CA ARG A 19 -1.02 11.75 13.86
C ARG A 19 -0.69 10.26 13.89
N LEU A 20 0.59 9.95 13.85
CA LEU A 20 1.06 8.56 13.85
C LEU A 20 0.54 7.77 15.07
N GLU A 21 0.48 8.38 16.26
CA GLU A 21 0.00 7.72 17.47
C GLU A 21 -1.47 7.27 17.37
N ASP A 22 -2.34 8.09 16.78
CA ASP A 22 -3.76 7.75 16.59
C ASP A 22 -3.92 6.59 15.60
N ILE A 23 -3.11 6.63 14.52
CA ILE A 23 -3.07 5.55 13.51
C ILE A 23 -2.61 4.23 14.14
N LEU A 24 -1.53 4.25 14.94
CA LEU A 24 -1.00 3.04 15.58
C LEU A 24 -2.02 2.43 16.55
N PHE A 25 -2.72 3.27 17.34
CA PHE A 25 -3.75 2.81 18.24
C PHE A 25 -4.95 2.17 17.50
N ALA A 26 -5.42 2.80 16.43
CA ALA A 26 -6.48 2.26 15.58
C ALA A 26 -6.05 0.96 14.87
N ALA A 27 -4.81 0.91 14.35
CA ALA A 27 -4.27 -0.26 13.67
C ALA A 27 -4.13 -1.47 14.61
N GLN A 28 -3.75 -1.27 15.87
CA GLN A 28 -3.65 -2.36 16.85
C GLN A 28 -5.00 -3.05 17.08
N LYS A 29 -6.10 -2.29 17.10
CA LYS A 29 -7.45 -2.85 17.27
C LYS A 29 -7.95 -3.53 16.00
N SER A 30 -7.82 -2.86 14.87
CA SER A 30 -8.34 -3.31 13.58
C SER A 30 -7.54 -4.47 13.00
N GLY A 31 -6.24 -4.53 13.26
CA GLY A 31 -5.36 -5.64 12.87
C GLY A 31 -5.71 -7.00 13.50
N ARG A 32 -6.54 -7.00 14.55
CA ARG A 32 -7.11 -8.25 15.11
C ARG A 32 -8.24 -8.84 14.25
N ILE A 33 -8.82 -8.04 13.35
CA ILE A 33 -9.88 -8.47 12.44
C ILE A 33 -9.27 -9.11 11.19
N ALA A 34 -8.29 -8.42 10.58
CA ALA A 34 -7.50 -8.89 9.46
C ALA A 34 -6.15 -8.14 9.39
N PRO A 35 -5.14 -8.69 8.71
CA PRO A 35 -3.89 -7.97 8.47
C PRO A 35 -4.13 -6.59 7.86
N LEU A 36 -3.51 -5.56 8.43
CA LEU A 36 -3.67 -4.18 8.05
C LEU A 36 -2.30 -3.51 7.85
N GLN A 37 -2.20 -2.71 6.78
CA GLN A 37 -1.07 -1.81 6.57
C GLN A 37 -1.56 -0.39 6.36
N VAL A 38 -0.85 0.59 6.90
CA VAL A 38 -1.12 2.01 6.66
C VAL A 38 0.13 2.65 6.09
N VAL A 39 -0.02 3.32 4.96
CA VAL A 39 1.09 3.91 4.20
C VAL A 39 0.76 5.33 3.80
N ARG A 40 1.79 6.11 3.50
CA ARG A 40 1.62 7.47 2.99
C ARG A 40 0.99 7.47 1.60
N ALA A 41 -0.02 8.34 1.40
CA ALA A 41 -0.81 8.37 0.17
C ALA A 41 -0.01 8.84 -1.05
N ASP A 42 0.98 9.74 -0.87
CA ASP A 42 1.80 10.30 -1.94
C ASP A 42 2.77 9.29 -2.60
N ARG A 43 2.80 8.05 -2.09
CA ARG A 43 3.60 6.94 -2.63
C ARG A 43 2.76 5.83 -3.24
N VAL A 44 1.44 5.88 -3.09
CA VAL A 44 0.51 4.92 -3.70
C VAL A 44 0.05 5.47 -5.04
N VAL A 45 0.51 4.84 -6.13
CA VAL A 45 0.30 5.34 -7.49
C VAL A 45 -1.15 5.14 -7.97
N GLY A 46 -1.85 4.16 -7.41
CA GLY A 46 -3.25 3.88 -7.72
C GLY A 46 -3.71 2.49 -7.26
N PRO A 47 -4.98 2.13 -7.52
CA PRO A 47 -5.53 0.85 -7.08
C PRO A 47 -4.79 -0.35 -7.64
N ASP A 48 -4.39 -0.32 -8.90
CA ASP A 48 -3.68 -1.45 -9.55
C ASP A 48 -2.30 -1.68 -8.94
N HIS A 49 -1.63 -0.61 -8.47
CA HIS A 49 -0.39 -0.72 -7.71
C HIS A 49 -0.61 -1.53 -6.42
N VAL A 50 -1.67 -1.23 -5.67
CA VAL A 50 -2.03 -1.95 -4.42
C VAL A 50 -2.45 -3.39 -4.71
N ARG A 51 -3.29 -3.62 -5.73
CA ARG A 51 -3.76 -4.95 -6.15
C ARG A 51 -2.59 -5.85 -6.56
N SER A 52 -1.67 -5.34 -7.38
CA SER A 52 -0.47 -6.07 -7.81
C SER A 52 0.39 -6.48 -6.60
N ALA A 53 0.64 -5.55 -5.68
CA ALA A 53 1.40 -5.84 -4.46
C ALA A 53 0.73 -6.90 -3.58
N ALA A 54 -0.60 -6.83 -3.40
CA ALA A 54 -1.36 -7.81 -2.64
C ALA A 54 -1.30 -9.21 -3.28
N MET A 55 -1.49 -9.29 -4.60
CA MET A 55 -1.39 -10.56 -5.33
C MET A 55 -0.03 -11.23 -5.17
N HIS A 56 1.07 -10.46 -5.28
CA HIS A 56 2.42 -10.99 -5.08
C HIS A 56 2.67 -11.42 -3.64
N ALA A 57 2.21 -10.63 -2.64
CA ALA A 57 2.36 -10.98 -1.23
C ALA A 57 1.61 -12.26 -0.86
N HIS A 58 0.35 -12.39 -1.28
CA HIS A 58 -0.45 -13.61 -1.06
C HIS A 58 0.21 -14.83 -1.71
N ARG A 59 0.68 -14.68 -2.95
CA ARG A 59 1.39 -15.76 -3.64
C ARG A 59 2.65 -16.19 -2.88
N ALA A 60 3.49 -15.22 -2.46
CA ALA A 60 4.71 -15.51 -1.71
C ALA A 60 4.43 -16.26 -0.40
N PHE A 61 3.37 -15.88 0.32
CA PHE A 61 2.93 -16.58 1.53
C PHE A 61 2.44 -17.99 1.25
N ASN A 62 1.57 -18.15 0.27
CA ASN A 62 0.99 -19.45 -0.09
C ASN A 62 2.05 -20.46 -0.59
N GLU A 63 3.10 -19.96 -1.24
CA GLU A 63 4.21 -20.77 -1.75
C GLU A 63 5.37 -20.94 -0.75
N GLY A 64 5.26 -20.39 0.45
CA GLY A 64 6.31 -20.44 1.48
C GLY A 64 7.59 -19.67 1.11
N ARG A 65 7.50 -18.68 0.22
CA ARG A 65 8.62 -17.83 -0.24
C ARG A 65 8.67 -16.45 0.42
N ALA A 66 7.71 -16.14 1.30
CA ALA A 66 7.66 -14.86 1.99
C ALA A 66 8.96 -14.59 2.75
N GLN A 67 9.48 -13.36 2.64
CA GLN A 67 10.67 -12.88 3.34
C GLN A 67 10.30 -12.25 4.69
N ALA A 68 9.06 -11.79 4.84
CA ALA A 68 8.54 -11.22 6.07
C ALA A 68 7.80 -12.27 6.90
N ALA A 69 7.69 -12.03 8.21
CA ALA A 69 6.98 -12.91 9.12
C ALA A 69 5.46 -12.79 9.01
N THR A 70 4.94 -11.67 8.50
CA THR A 70 3.51 -11.40 8.41
C THR A 70 3.14 -10.88 7.02
N LEU A 71 1.87 -11.13 6.64
CA LEU A 71 1.36 -10.79 5.31
C LEU A 71 1.41 -9.28 5.02
N GLU A 72 1.05 -8.46 6.00
CA GLU A 72 1.06 -6.99 5.85
C GLU A 72 2.47 -6.42 5.67
N VAL A 73 3.48 -7.05 6.26
CA VAL A 73 4.88 -6.65 6.06
C VAL A 73 5.41 -7.16 4.71
N GLU A 74 5.02 -8.35 4.30
CA GLU A 74 5.34 -8.86 2.96
C GLU A 74 4.69 -8.00 1.87
N PHE A 75 3.41 -7.65 2.05
CA PHE A 75 2.71 -6.71 1.19
C PHE A 75 3.44 -5.37 1.06
N LEU A 76 3.92 -4.81 2.19
CA LEU A 76 4.66 -3.55 2.19
C LEU A 76 5.93 -3.61 1.33
N ARG A 77 6.63 -4.74 1.31
CA ARG A 77 7.81 -4.95 0.47
C ARG A 77 7.47 -4.85 -1.01
N TYR A 78 6.42 -5.57 -1.44
CA TYR A 78 5.96 -5.51 -2.83
C TYR A 78 5.42 -4.13 -3.18
N LEU A 79 4.60 -3.51 -2.31
CA LEU A 79 4.07 -2.18 -2.53
C LEU A 79 5.20 -1.14 -2.70
N ALA A 80 6.27 -1.24 -1.94
CA ALA A 80 7.43 -0.37 -2.04
C ALA A 80 8.32 -0.65 -3.27
N GLY A 81 8.18 -1.81 -3.91
CA GLY A 81 9.14 -2.29 -4.91
C GLY A 81 10.52 -2.58 -4.30
N GLU A 82 10.57 -3.03 -3.04
CA GLU A 82 11.80 -3.16 -2.27
C GLU A 82 11.93 -4.57 -1.67
N ARG A 83 13.11 -5.19 -1.82
CA ARG A 83 13.39 -6.48 -1.19
C ARG A 83 13.57 -6.38 0.32
N GLN A 84 14.21 -5.31 0.79
CA GLN A 84 14.53 -5.14 2.20
C GLN A 84 13.41 -4.44 2.95
N ILE A 85 12.88 -5.04 4.02
CA ILE A 85 11.81 -4.50 4.87
C ILE A 85 12.14 -3.09 5.35
N ARG A 86 13.40 -2.84 5.79
CA ARG A 86 13.82 -1.51 6.26
C ARG A 86 13.71 -0.43 5.17
N LYS A 87 14.07 -0.76 3.93
CA LYS A 87 13.93 0.17 2.79
C LYS A 87 12.45 0.39 2.44
N ALA A 88 11.64 -0.67 2.48
CA ALA A 88 10.20 -0.57 2.26
C ALA A 88 9.54 0.35 3.30
N LEU A 89 9.86 0.19 4.58
CA LEU A 89 9.39 1.05 5.65
C LEU A 89 9.84 2.51 5.48
N ALA A 90 11.10 2.74 5.14
CA ALA A 90 11.61 4.10 4.90
C ALA A 90 10.90 4.79 3.72
N LYS A 91 10.52 4.02 2.70
CA LYS A 91 9.85 4.54 1.50
C LYS A 91 8.35 4.78 1.70
N MET A 92 7.64 3.85 2.32
CA MET A 92 6.18 3.83 2.41
C MET A 92 5.64 4.19 3.79
N GLY A 93 6.47 4.16 4.83
CA GLY A 93 6.07 4.41 6.22
C GLY A 93 5.59 5.85 6.44
N LEU A 94 4.71 6.01 7.43
CA LEU A 94 4.17 7.31 7.81
C LEU A 94 5.19 8.13 8.60
N PRO A 95 5.30 9.45 8.35
CA PRO A 95 5.94 10.38 9.28
C PRO A 95 5.08 10.57 10.53
N GLU A 96 5.60 11.25 11.56
CA GLU A 96 4.88 11.56 12.81
C GLU A 96 3.55 12.26 12.57
N ALA A 97 3.52 13.14 11.56
CA ALA A 97 2.32 13.79 11.07
C ALA A 97 2.32 13.75 9.53
N CYS A 98 1.17 13.45 8.94
CA CYS A 98 1.02 13.44 7.49
C CYS A 98 -0.35 13.99 7.06
N GLU A 99 -0.38 14.56 5.86
CA GLU A 99 -1.57 15.18 5.29
C GLU A 99 -2.55 14.16 4.69
N ALA A 100 -2.06 12.97 4.37
CA ALA A 100 -2.89 11.90 3.83
C ALA A 100 -2.22 10.54 3.96
N ALA A 101 -3.03 9.50 4.19
CA ALA A 101 -2.58 8.12 4.21
C ALA A 101 -3.52 7.21 3.42
N VAL A 102 -3.09 5.99 3.16
CA VAL A 102 -3.92 4.91 2.64
C VAL A 102 -3.87 3.75 3.62
N VAL A 103 -5.03 3.31 4.08
CA VAL A 103 -5.16 2.06 4.83
C VAL A 103 -5.49 0.92 3.87
N VAL A 104 -4.81 -0.20 4.05
CA VAL A 104 -4.97 -1.41 3.24
C VAL A 104 -5.24 -2.60 4.15
N GLY A 105 -6.36 -3.28 3.95
CA GLY A 105 -6.70 -4.55 4.60
C GLY A 105 -6.45 -5.72 3.65
N LEU A 106 -5.99 -6.84 4.19
CA LEU A 106 -5.62 -8.04 3.44
C LEU A 106 -6.39 -9.28 3.94
N GLY A 107 -6.65 -10.23 3.06
CA GLY A 107 -7.32 -11.49 3.39
C GLY A 107 -8.85 -11.38 3.47
N ASP A 108 -9.50 -12.39 4.05
CA ASP A 108 -10.96 -12.57 3.97
C ASP A 108 -11.77 -11.45 4.62
N LYS A 109 -11.35 -10.96 5.80
CA LYS A 109 -12.05 -9.90 6.56
C LYS A 109 -11.47 -8.50 6.31
N ARG A 110 -10.76 -8.30 5.21
CA ARG A 110 -10.08 -7.04 4.85
C ARG A 110 -10.99 -5.81 4.90
N ALA A 111 -12.18 -5.93 4.33
CA ALA A 111 -13.12 -4.80 4.28
C ALA A 111 -13.66 -4.43 5.66
N ASP A 112 -13.87 -5.43 6.54
CA ASP A 112 -14.31 -5.19 7.92
C ASP A 112 -13.20 -4.51 8.72
N ALA A 113 -11.95 -4.94 8.55
CA ALA A 113 -10.79 -4.34 9.20
C ALA A 113 -10.60 -2.88 8.78
N VAL A 114 -10.72 -2.57 7.47
CA VAL A 114 -10.62 -1.20 6.95
C VAL A 114 -11.75 -0.33 7.49
N ARG A 115 -13.01 -0.80 7.45
CA ARG A 115 -14.16 -0.06 8.00
C ARG A 115 -13.99 0.24 9.49
N HIS A 116 -13.59 -0.77 10.27
CA HIS A 116 -13.35 -0.61 11.70
C HIS A 116 -12.24 0.42 11.97
N PHE A 117 -11.17 0.37 11.19
CA PHE A 117 -10.05 1.30 11.30
C PHE A 117 -10.48 2.75 11.03
N VAL A 118 -11.13 3.01 9.90
CA VAL A 118 -11.62 4.34 9.51
C VAL A 118 -12.59 4.89 10.55
N HIS A 119 -13.54 4.07 10.98
CA HIS A 119 -14.52 4.44 12.00
C HIS A 119 -13.87 4.79 13.35
N SER A 120 -12.84 4.02 13.76
CA SER A 120 -12.14 4.26 15.04
C SER A 120 -11.38 5.58 15.09
N LEU A 121 -10.99 6.11 13.92
CA LEU A 121 -10.37 7.44 13.79
C LEU A 121 -11.40 8.56 13.63
N GLY A 122 -12.69 8.26 13.50
CA GLY A 122 -13.74 9.26 13.27
C GLY A 122 -13.60 9.97 11.91
N LEU A 123 -12.90 9.37 10.96
CA LEU A 123 -12.63 9.96 9.65
C LEU A 123 -13.69 9.56 8.62
N ARG A 124 -13.81 10.38 7.57
CA ARG A 124 -14.46 9.99 6.32
C ARG A 124 -13.40 9.64 5.30
N GLU A 125 -13.67 8.58 4.54
CA GLU A 125 -12.81 8.15 3.45
C GLU A 125 -12.79 9.17 2.31
N ASP A 126 -11.62 9.34 1.68
CA ASP A 126 -11.46 10.11 0.45
C ASP A 126 -10.95 9.19 -0.67
N ASP A 127 -11.87 8.81 -1.54
CA ASP A 127 -11.55 7.96 -2.71
C ASP A 127 -10.59 8.64 -3.69
N GLY A 128 -10.47 9.97 -3.67
CA GLY A 128 -9.49 10.72 -4.48
C GLY A 128 -8.04 10.33 -4.13
N LEU A 129 -7.79 10.01 -2.86
CA LEU A 129 -6.45 9.63 -2.39
C LEU A 129 -5.99 8.26 -2.89
N VAL A 130 -6.89 7.42 -3.36
CA VAL A 130 -6.58 6.06 -3.86
C VAL A 130 -6.76 5.91 -5.37
N ARG A 131 -7.16 6.97 -6.08
CA ARG A 131 -7.23 6.96 -7.55
C ARG A 131 -5.83 6.93 -8.16
N ALA A 132 -5.76 6.41 -9.39
CA ALA A 132 -4.53 6.42 -10.17
C ALA A 132 -4.06 7.87 -10.40
N ASP A 133 -2.81 8.14 -10.08
CA ASP A 133 -2.20 9.46 -10.17
C ASP A 133 -0.73 9.35 -10.63
N PRO A 134 -0.46 9.66 -11.91
CA PRO A 134 0.90 9.64 -12.45
C PRO A 134 1.88 10.59 -11.74
N GLU A 135 1.39 11.68 -11.13
CA GLU A 135 2.25 12.62 -10.40
C GLU A 135 2.95 11.95 -9.18
N ARG A 136 2.34 10.89 -8.63
CA ARG A 136 2.92 10.11 -7.52
C ARG A 136 4.08 9.21 -7.94
N LEU A 137 4.29 8.97 -9.22
CA LEU A 137 5.40 8.13 -9.72
C LEU A 137 6.77 8.63 -9.27
N ARG A 138 7.00 9.94 -9.32
CA ARG A 138 8.26 10.53 -8.83
C ARG A 138 8.41 10.32 -7.32
N GLY A 139 7.36 10.56 -6.57
CA GLY A 139 7.31 10.27 -5.13
C GLY A 139 7.55 8.79 -4.83
N PHE A 140 7.03 7.90 -5.64
CA PHE A 140 7.28 6.45 -5.54
C PHE A 140 8.73 6.08 -5.87
N GLY A 141 9.47 6.88 -6.64
CA GLY A 141 10.88 6.66 -6.98
C GLY A 141 11.16 6.37 -8.44
N ILE A 142 10.17 6.57 -9.33
CA ILE A 142 10.39 6.49 -10.78
C ILE A 142 11.13 7.74 -11.23
N THR A 143 12.25 7.53 -11.91
CA THR A 143 13.13 8.61 -12.37
C THR A 143 12.59 9.30 -13.63
N ASP A 144 12.99 10.54 -13.85
CA ASP A 144 12.66 11.25 -15.09
C ASP A 144 13.21 10.56 -16.34
N ALA A 145 14.31 9.83 -16.22
CA ALA A 145 14.85 9.03 -17.32
C ALA A 145 13.91 7.88 -17.70
N GLN A 146 13.35 7.17 -16.70
CA GLN A 146 12.37 6.11 -16.94
C GLN A 146 11.07 6.68 -17.53
N LEU A 147 10.58 7.82 -17.02
CA LEU A 147 9.40 8.48 -17.58
C LEU A 147 9.61 8.90 -19.03
N ARG A 148 10.78 9.45 -19.39
CA ARG A 148 11.09 9.82 -20.77
C ARG A 148 11.26 8.61 -21.70
N ALA A 149 11.72 7.48 -21.18
CA ALA A 149 11.88 6.24 -21.95
C ALA A 149 10.57 5.49 -22.20
N THR A 150 9.47 5.91 -21.53
CA THR A 150 8.17 5.23 -21.54
C THR A 150 7.10 6.19 -22.05
N THR A 151 6.15 5.70 -22.85
CA THR A 151 5.03 6.53 -23.31
C THR A 151 4.11 6.92 -22.14
N PRO A 152 3.52 8.13 -22.11
CA PRO A 152 2.67 8.58 -21.01
C PRO A 152 1.54 7.61 -20.66
N ALA A 153 0.94 6.94 -21.64
CA ALA A 153 -0.12 5.94 -21.41
C ALA A 153 0.35 4.72 -20.60
N ARG A 154 1.65 4.48 -20.53
CA ARG A 154 2.26 3.35 -19.83
C ARG A 154 3.05 3.75 -18.58
N HIS A 155 3.00 5.01 -18.17
CA HIS A 155 3.74 5.46 -16.98
C HIS A 155 3.34 4.70 -15.72
N LEU A 156 2.06 4.37 -15.54
CA LEU A 156 1.60 3.59 -14.39
C LEU A 156 2.17 2.17 -14.36
N ASP A 157 2.48 1.59 -15.53
CA ASP A 157 3.10 0.27 -15.63
C ASP A 157 4.46 0.21 -14.95
N LEU A 158 5.20 1.33 -14.87
CA LEU A 158 6.50 1.40 -14.20
C LEU A 158 6.42 1.05 -12.71
N ALA A 159 5.33 1.43 -12.03
CA ALA A 159 5.10 1.03 -10.66
C ALA A 159 4.79 -0.47 -10.55
N LEU A 160 4.01 -1.02 -11.50
CA LEU A 160 3.71 -2.46 -11.55
C LEU A 160 4.96 -3.29 -11.85
N GLU A 161 5.84 -2.81 -12.73
CA GLU A 161 7.14 -3.43 -13.02
C GLU A 161 8.03 -3.45 -11.76
N ALA A 162 8.05 -2.37 -10.98
CA ALA A 162 8.79 -2.33 -9.72
C ALA A 162 8.28 -3.37 -8.73
N VAL A 163 6.96 -3.52 -8.59
CA VAL A 163 6.32 -4.57 -7.76
C VAL A 163 6.71 -5.96 -8.24
N ALA A 164 6.57 -6.24 -9.53
CA ALA A 164 6.86 -7.55 -10.10
C ALA A 164 8.35 -7.94 -10.02
N SER A 165 9.24 -6.95 -9.97
CA SER A 165 10.69 -7.15 -9.93
C SER A 165 11.24 -7.45 -8.54
N VAL A 166 10.46 -7.33 -7.46
CA VAL A 166 10.93 -7.51 -6.07
C VAL A 166 11.61 -8.86 -5.87
N ASP A 167 11.07 -9.92 -6.45
CA ASP A 167 11.62 -11.29 -6.34
C ASP A 167 12.93 -11.47 -7.15
N LEU A 168 13.21 -10.57 -8.10
CA LEU A 168 14.42 -10.60 -8.94
C LEU A 168 15.56 -9.78 -8.37
N LEU A 169 15.31 -8.92 -7.39
CA LEU A 169 16.31 -8.09 -6.73
C LEU A 169 17.28 -8.96 -5.91
N LYS A 170 18.58 -8.78 -6.11
CA LYS A 170 19.64 -9.48 -5.37
C LYS A 170 20.08 -8.71 -4.13
#